data_c165e115f5a1aaa4a2870ce1f7dfc94a
#
_entry.id   c165e115f5a1aaa4a2870ce1f7dfc94a
#
_cell.length_a   1.000
_cell.length_b   1.000
_cell.length_c   1.000
_cell.angle_alpha   90.00
_cell.angle_beta   90.00
_cell.angle_gamma   90.00
#
_symmetry.space_group_name_H-M   'P 1'
#
loop_
_entity.id
_entity.type
_entity.pdbx_description
1 polymer ?
#
loop_
_entity_poly.entity_id
_entity_poly.type
_entity_poly.pdbx_seq_one_letter_code
_entity_poly.pdbx_strand_id
1 'polypeptide(L)'
;MITPISRRQMIIGTALATGAGALPLRIANAAASLVGIDWGGPLIGATKEIAARFTNASFTWDLHAGGAGTVLPKIKAAWPHPTYDLVAVWNPVVVTMLNEGWLQPVTFEEVPNLRDIPEQFIFKAGTGGMVNIPRSLAGMFWGYRRDTAPIKLDRIEQLFDPKLKGQICWPGPSINSNLQVLSLALSAGGNEQNMEPGWQLLKRLAKSGNIGRVAHTETDFINSMSTSETSVAFWNMAPWKKVASDLPVTVLTRVPNEKGMKAFLYQDSWVILGSSPRKKEAMEFLNFFVSPENNEIFNRTLGQAPTNSKSKATGFARNIAFTPEEAKEYAYVPDFAVLSKQLDASVKRFEAEIVPLI
;
A
#
# COMPACT_ATOMS: atom_id res chain seq x y z
N MET A 1 42.30 55.44 -24.69
CA MET A 1 43.58 55.38 -23.96
C MET A 1 43.24 54.97 -22.54
N ILE A 2 43.52 53.74 -22.23
CA ILE A 2 43.18 53.14 -20.91
C ILE A 2 44.52 52.84 -20.27
N THR A 3 44.78 53.47 -19.13
CA THR A 3 45.98 53.26 -18.33
C THR A 3 45.67 52.27 -17.19
N PRO A 4 46.55 51.30 -16.93
CA PRO A 4 46.32 50.30 -15.89
C PRO A 4 46.82 50.80 -14.53
N ILE A 5 46.04 50.53 -13.48
CA ILE A 5 46.39 50.81 -12.10
C ILE A 5 47.18 49.64 -11.51
N SER A 6 48.36 50.01 -11.00
CA SER A 6 49.39 49.16 -10.40
C SER A 6 49.03 48.62 -9.02
N ARG A 7 49.41 47.38 -8.77
CA ARG A 7 49.54 46.77 -7.44
C ARG A 7 50.60 47.50 -6.62
N ARG A 8 50.24 48.04 -5.47
CA ARG A 8 51.02 48.24 -4.24
C ARG A 8 50.45 49.39 -3.43
N GLN A 9 49.72 49.05 -2.38
CA GLN A 9 49.87 49.80 -1.10
C GLN A 9 49.33 48.91 0.02
N MET A 10 50.25 48.23 0.65
CA MET A 10 50.16 47.59 1.95
C MET A 10 50.54 48.63 2.98
N ILE A 11 49.65 48.96 3.89
CA ILE A 11 49.98 49.65 5.17
C ILE A 11 49.00 49.15 6.22
N ILE A 12 49.45 48.28 7.05
CA ILE A 12 49.68 48.27 8.50
C ILE A 12 48.83 49.31 9.27
N GLY A 13 47.90 48.82 10.03
CA GLY A 13 47.19 49.54 11.08
C GLY A 13 46.89 48.57 12.25
N THR A 14 47.63 48.80 13.30
CA THR A 14 47.76 48.01 14.53
C THR A 14 46.50 48.01 15.38
N ALA A 15 46.20 46.90 15.95
CA ALA A 15 45.41 46.49 17.11
C ALA A 15 44.80 47.55 18.04
N LEU A 16 43.52 47.30 18.36
CA LEU A 16 42.98 47.47 19.72
C LEU A 16 42.01 46.34 19.98
N ALA A 17 42.45 45.43 20.82
CA ALA A 17 41.63 44.34 21.35
C ALA A 17 40.65 44.92 22.39
N THR A 18 39.36 44.81 22.11
CA THR A 18 38.31 44.84 23.13
C THR A 18 37.49 43.58 22.99
N GLY A 19 37.45 42.84 24.11
CA GLY A 19 36.79 41.55 24.20
C GLY A 19 35.30 41.63 23.80
N ALA A 20 34.98 41.05 22.67
CA ALA A 20 33.64 40.63 22.33
C ALA A 20 33.56 39.16 22.60
N GLY A 21 32.75 38.78 23.58
CA GLY A 21 32.47 37.41 23.90
C GLY A 21 32.06 36.64 22.63
N ALA A 22 32.78 35.60 22.34
CA ALA A 22 32.42 34.65 21.27
C ALA A 22 31.07 34.04 21.63
N LEU A 23 30.00 34.60 21.13
CA LEU A 23 28.74 33.91 21.04
C LEU A 23 29.03 32.64 20.23
N PRO A 24 28.68 31.44 20.74
CA PRO A 24 28.83 30.24 19.95
C PRO A 24 27.99 30.42 18.69
N LEU A 25 28.65 30.52 17.54
CA LEU A 25 27.99 30.32 16.26
C LEU A 25 27.30 28.93 16.36
N ARG A 26 26.01 28.95 16.68
CA ARG A 26 25.16 27.78 16.36
C ARG A 26 25.26 27.63 14.85
N ILE A 27 26.12 26.72 14.43
CA ILE A 27 26.04 26.17 13.08
C ILE A 27 24.61 25.61 13.01
N ALA A 28 23.72 26.38 12.40
CA ALA A 28 22.42 25.84 12.01
C ALA A 28 22.76 24.67 11.06
N ASN A 29 22.74 23.45 11.59
CA ASN A 29 22.75 22.28 10.73
C ASN A 29 21.64 22.49 9.72
N ALA A 30 22.01 22.70 8.47
CA ALA A 30 21.03 22.74 7.38
C ALA A 30 20.23 21.45 7.50
N ALA A 31 18.92 21.59 7.68
CA ALA A 31 18.04 20.42 7.80
C ALA A 31 18.30 19.48 6.62
N ALA A 32 18.49 18.21 6.89
CA ALA A 32 18.73 17.22 5.84
C ALA A 32 17.59 17.27 4.81
N SER A 33 17.94 17.20 3.51
CA SER A 33 16.94 17.15 2.46
C SER A 33 16.73 15.69 2.03
N LEU A 34 15.63 15.09 2.49
CA LEU A 34 15.25 13.74 2.12
C LEU A 34 14.55 13.73 0.77
N VAL A 35 14.90 12.75 -0.07
CA VAL A 35 14.26 12.51 -1.36
C VAL A 35 13.40 11.25 -1.26
N GLY A 36 12.09 11.41 -1.41
CA GLY A 36 11.14 10.31 -1.38
C GLY A 36 10.43 10.13 -2.70
N ILE A 37 9.99 8.89 -2.97
CA ILE A 37 9.05 8.61 -4.05
C ILE A 37 7.80 7.95 -3.48
N ASP A 38 6.64 8.46 -3.87
CA ASP A 38 5.33 8.03 -3.35
C ASP A 38 4.29 7.92 -4.48
N TRP A 39 3.12 7.44 -4.11
CA TRP A 39 1.96 7.36 -5.00
C TRP A 39 1.40 8.76 -5.29
N GLY A 40 0.82 8.92 -6.47
CA GLY A 40 0.12 10.15 -6.83
C GLY A 40 -1.22 10.35 -6.11
N GLY A 41 -1.92 11.44 -6.46
CA GLY A 41 -3.27 11.72 -5.97
C GLY A 41 -3.37 11.98 -4.47
N PRO A 42 -4.37 11.42 -3.78
CA PRO A 42 -4.59 11.67 -2.34
C PRO A 42 -3.44 11.19 -1.46
N LEU A 43 -2.71 10.13 -1.85
CA LEU A 43 -1.62 9.55 -1.06
C LEU A 43 -0.48 10.54 -0.85
N ILE A 44 0.03 11.15 -1.92
CA ILE A 44 1.10 12.16 -1.77
C ILE A 44 0.62 13.41 -1.02
N GLY A 45 -0.66 13.75 -1.14
CA GLY A 45 -1.27 14.84 -0.37
C GLY A 45 -1.19 14.56 1.13
N ALA A 46 -1.65 13.40 1.56
CA ALA A 46 -1.58 12.96 2.95
C ALA A 46 -0.13 12.81 3.46
N THR A 47 0.77 12.31 2.61
CA THR A 47 2.20 12.23 2.95
C THR A 47 2.82 13.61 3.19
N LYS A 48 2.53 14.59 2.33
CA LYS A 48 3.01 15.96 2.48
C LYS A 48 2.45 16.65 3.72
N GLU A 49 1.20 16.36 4.09
CA GLU A 49 0.59 16.84 5.33
C GLU A 49 1.39 16.37 6.56
N ILE A 50 1.76 15.09 6.61
CA ILE A 50 2.60 14.56 7.70
C ILE A 50 4.02 15.12 7.62
N ALA A 51 4.61 15.18 6.44
CA ALA A 51 5.97 15.72 6.25
C ALA A 51 6.09 17.19 6.68
N ALA A 52 5.07 18.01 6.44
CA ALA A 52 5.04 19.41 6.87
C ALA A 52 5.05 19.62 8.39
N ARG A 53 4.67 18.59 9.16
CA ARG A 53 4.69 18.59 10.64
C ARG A 53 6.06 18.15 11.20
N PHE A 54 6.96 17.62 10.36
CA PHE A 54 8.29 17.18 10.76
C PHE A 54 9.32 18.26 10.45
N THR A 55 9.94 18.81 11.49
CA THR A 55 10.81 19.99 11.38
C THR A 55 12.31 19.67 11.20
N ASN A 56 12.70 18.40 11.38
CA ASN A 56 14.10 18.00 11.37
C ASN A 56 14.68 17.73 9.97
N ALA A 57 13.83 17.70 8.93
CA ALA A 57 14.25 17.53 7.55
C ALA A 57 13.34 18.34 6.60
N SER A 58 13.87 18.67 5.43
CA SER A 58 13.10 19.09 4.26
C SER A 58 12.88 17.90 3.32
N PHE A 59 11.92 18.01 2.40
CA PHE A 59 11.54 16.90 1.54
C PHE A 59 11.42 17.30 0.08
N THR A 60 11.95 16.46 -0.79
CA THR A 60 11.64 16.45 -2.23
C THR A 60 10.92 15.16 -2.57
N TRP A 61 9.80 15.28 -3.27
CA TRP A 61 8.93 14.15 -3.61
C TRP A 61 8.86 13.93 -5.10
N ASP A 62 9.15 12.69 -5.52
CA ASP A 62 8.84 12.16 -6.85
C ASP A 62 7.57 11.28 -6.76
N LEU A 63 6.99 10.94 -7.91
CA LEU A 63 5.78 10.13 -7.98
C LEU A 63 6.02 8.87 -8.80
N HIS A 64 5.38 7.78 -8.37
CA HIS A 64 5.33 6.56 -9.16
C HIS A 64 4.57 6.79 -10.47
N ALA A 65 5.21 6.47 -11.59
CA ALA A 65 4.59 6.51 -12.91
C ALA A 65 3.94 5.14 -13.20
N GLY A 66 2.65 5.00 -12.89
CA GLY A 66 1.87 3.78 -13.14
C GLY A 66 1.79 2.80 -11.98
N GLY A 67 2.83 2.60 -11.21
CA GLY A 67 2.80 1.68 -10.06
C GLY A 67 4.17 1.55 -9.40
N ALA A 68 4.22 1.09 -8.14
CA ALA A 68 5.46 1.02 -7.38
C ALA A 68 6.55 0.14 -8.04
N GLY A 69 6.17 -0.87 -8.82
CA GLY A 69 7.12 -1.69 -9.56
C GLY A 69 7.94 -0.91 -10.60
N THR A 70 7.45 0.24 -11.07
CA THR A 70 8.15 1.08 -12.04
C THR A 70 9.40 1.77 -11.46
N VAL A 71 9.55 1.82 -10.15
CA VAL A 71 10.75 2.35 -9.49
C VAL A 71 11.92 1.36 -9.53
N LEU A 72 11.64 0.05 -9.61
CA LEU A 72 12.68 -1.00 -9.57
C LEU A 72 13.76 -0.83 -10.65
N PRO A 73 13.42 -0.63 -11.95
CA PRO A 73 14.44 -0.37 -12.98
C PRO A 73 15.25 0.89 -12.71
N LYS A 74 14.64 1.96 -12.17
CA LYS A 74 15.32 3.21 -11.84
C LYS A 74 16.35 2.99 -10.72
N ILE A 75 15.97 2.27 -9.66
CA ILE A 75 16.86 1.95 -8.54
C ILE A 75 18.01 1.06 -9.06
N LYS A 76 17.70 0.02 -9.82
CA LYS A 76 18.70 -0.92 -10.38
C LYS A 76 19.73 -0.22 -11.23
N ALA A 77 19.31 0.67 -12.13
CA ALA A 77 20.20 1.43 -13.01
C ALA A 77 21.12 2.40 -12.28
N ALA A 78 20.68 2.93 -11.14
CA ALA A 78 21.45 3.90 -10.35
C ALA A 78 22.20 3.26 -9.16
N TRP A 79 21.99 1.98 -8.87
CA TRP A 79 22.62 1.31 -7.72
C TRP A 79 24.16 1.28 -7.86
N PRO A 80 24.95 1.56 -6.78
CA PRO A 80 24.51 1.81 -5.39
C PRO A 80 24.24 3.29 -5.05
N HIS A 81 24.01 4.16 -6.01
CA HIS A 81 23.79 5.61 -5.81
C HIS A 81 22.40 6.06 -6.28
N PRO A 82 21.30 5.44 -5.79
CA PRO A 82 19.97 5.84 -6.19
C PRO A 82 19.65 7.25 -5.70
N THR A 83 18.73 7.91 -6.41
CA THR A 83 18.30 9.27 -6.08
C THR A 83 17.50 9.33 -4.77
N TYR A 84 16.79 8.24 -4.44
CA TYR A 84 15.84 8.21 -3.33
C TYR A 84 16.45 7.75 -2.02
N ASP A 85 15.98 8.35 -0.91
CA ASP A 85 16.21 7.86 0.45
C ASP A 85 15.07 6.96 0.90
N LEU A 86 13.84 7.35 0.53
CA LEU A 86 12.58 6.73 0.95
C LEU A 86 11.78 6.29 -0.28
N VAL A 87 11.24 5.08 -0.24
CA VAL A 87 10.38 4.55 -1.29
C VAL A 87 9.09 4.02 -0.67
N ALA A 88 7.94 4.55 -1.12
CA ALA A 88 6.64 4.00 -0.78
C ALA A 88 6.33 2.81 -1.67
N VAL A 89 6.04 1.65 -1.08
CA VAL A 89 5.84 0.41 -1.81
C VAL A 89 4.82 -0.49 -1.11
N TRP A 90 4.20 -1.38 -1.87
CA TRP A 90 3.35 -2.43 -1.33
C TRP A 90 4.07 -3.79 -1.34
N ASN A 91 3.50 -4.79 -0.66
CA ASN A 91 4.14 -6.06 -0.33
C ASN A 91 5.01 -6.71 -1.43
N PRO A 92 4.55 -6.93 -2.67
CA PRO A 92 5.36 -7.60 -3.69
C PRO A 92 6.66 -6.88 -4.01
N VAL A 93 6.63 -5.54 -4.00
CA VAL A 93 7.80 -4.71 -4.30
C VAL A 93 8.80 -4.74 -3.16
N VAL A 94 8.33 -4.75 -1.88
CA VAL A 94 9.20 -4.95 -0.71
C VAL A 94 9.99 -6.24 -0.85
N VAL A 95 9.32 -7.35 -1.19
CA VAL A 95 9.97 -8.67 -1.36
C VAL A 95 11.04 -8.63 -2.47
N THR A 96 10.73 -7.99 -3.60
CA THR A 96 11.69 -7.85 -4.71
C THR A 96 12.92 -7.05 -4.26
N MET A 97 12.73 -5.91 -3.61
CA MET A 97 13.83 -5.05 -3.14
C MET A 97 14.66 -5.71 -2.04
N LEU A 98 14.03 -6.54 -1.18
CA LEU A 98 14.72 -7.33 -0.17
C LEU A 98 15.63 -8.38 -0.81
N ASN A 99 15.14 -9.10 -1.82
CA ASN A 99 15.91 -10.12 -2.53
C ASN A 99 17.10 -9.53 -3.31
N GLU A 100 16.97 -8.29 -3.81
CA GLU A 100 18.06 -7.55 -4.46
C GLU A 100 19.06 -6.93 -3.47
N GLY A 101 18.78 -6.99 -2.16
CA GLY A 101 19.66 -6.44 -1.12
C GLY A 101 19.70 -4.90 -1.07
N TRP A 102 18.64 -4.23 -1.53
CA TRP A 102 18.60 -2.76 -1.62
C TRP A 102 18.09 -2.08 -0.36
N LEU A 103 17.54 -2.83 0.59
CA LEU A 103 16.86 -2.26 1.75
C LEU A 103 17.80 -2.06 2.94
N GLN A 104 17.60 -0.95 3.67
CA GLN A 104 18.22 -0.71 4.97
C GLN A 104 17.40 -1.43 6.03
N PRO A 105 17.96 -2.43 6.73
CA PRO A 105 17.33 -2.96 7.94
C PRO A 105 17.32 -1.92 9.05
N VAL A 106 16.24 -1.90 9.83
CA VAL A 106 16.06 -1.04 11.01
C VAL A 106 15.74 -1.87 12.23
N THR A 107 15.98 -1.30 13.42
CA THR A 107 15.71 -1.91 14.72
C THR A 107 14.57 -1.17 15.44
N PHE A 108 14.06 -1.76 16.52
CA PHE A 108 13.08 -1.10 17.38
C PHE A 108 13.65 0.09 18.19
N GLU A 109 14.98 0.16 18.33
CA GLU A 109 15.66 1.31 18.95
C GLU A 109 15.69 2.50 17.98
N GLU A 110 15.90 2.24 16.70
CA GLU A 110 15.93 3.26 15.64
C GLU A 110 14.54 3.73 15.23
N VAL A 111 13.55 2.83 15.22
CA VAL A 111 12.15 3.14 14.86
C VAL A 111 11.21 2.56 15.94
N PRO A 112 11.14 3.18 17.15
CA PRO A 112 10.39 2.65 18.29
C PRO A 112 8.91 2.36 18.04
N ASN A 113 8.24 3.17 17.22
CA ASN A 113 6.81 2.99 16.91
C ASN A 113 6.49 1.71 16.11
N LEU A 114 7.50 1.01 15.57
CA LEU A 114 7.30 -0.32 14.98
C LEU A 114 6.89 -1.38 16.01
N ARG A 115 7.13 -1.17 17.30
CA ARG A 115 6.65 -2.06 18.38
C ARG A 115 5.13 -2.13 18.45
N ASP A 116 4.46 -1.09 17.97
CA ASP A 116 3.00 -0.98 17.99
C ASP A 116 2.36 -1.45 16.67
N ILE A 117 3.15 -1.95 15.73
CA ILE A 117 2.68 -2.49 14.46
C ILE A 117 2.68 -4.04 14.56
N PRO A 118 1.57 -4.71 14.22
CA PRO A 118 1.49 -6.17 14.26
C PRO A 118 2.59 -6.83 13.40
N GLU A 119 3.27 -7.83 13.97
CA GLU A 119 4.46 -8.48 13.39
C GLU A 119 4.18 -9.08 11.99
N GLN A 120 2.97 -9.54 11.74
CA GLN A 120 2.56 -10.10 10.46
C GLN A 120 2.67 -9.13 9.27
N PHE A 121 2.80 -7.83 9.53
CA PHE A 121 2.98 -6.79 8.50
C PHE A 121 4.45 -6.38 8.33
N ILE A 122 5.36 -6.97 9.10
CA ILE A 122 6.78 -6.60 9.11
C ILE A 122 7.60 -7.66 8.39
N PHE A 123 8.32 -7.25 7.35
CA PHE A 123 9.30 -8.09 6.68
C PHE A 123 10.65 -7.98 7.38
N LYS A 124 11.34 -9.10 7.52
CA LYS A 124 12.66 -9.19 8.17
C LYS A 124 13.75 -9.54 7.15
N ALA A 125 14.90 -8.88 7.27
CA ALA A 125 16.10 -9.32 6.57
C ALA A 125 16.62 -10.64 7.18
N GLY A 126 17.34 -11.41 6.39
CA GLY A 126 18.02 -12.63 6.90
C GLY A 126 18.99 -12.37 8.05
N THR A 127 19.47 -11.14 8.22
CA THR A 127 20.33 -10.67 9.32
C THR A 127 19.54 -10.24 10.56
N GLY A 128 18.20 -10.25 10.53
CA GLY A 128 17.33 -10.03 11.68
C GLY A 128 16.72 -8.62 11.83
N GLY A 129 17.10 -7.63 11.03
CA GLY A 129 16.48 -6.30 11.05
C GLY A 129 15.15 -6.25 10.26
N MET A 130 14.29 -5.29 10.59
CA MET A 130 13.04 -5.02 9.86
C MET A 130 13.33 -4.17 8.62
N VAL A 131 12.71 -4.47 7.48
CA VAL A 131 13.06 -3.82 6.21
C VAL A 131 11.95 -2.96 5.63
N ASN A 132 10.79 -2.96 6.24
CA ASN A 132 9.69 -2.09 5.88
C ASN A 132 9.07 -1.43 7.10
N ILE A 133 8.51 -0.27 6.90
CA ILE A 133 7.75 0.49 7.90
C ILE A 133 6.31 0.59 7.37
N PRO A 134 5.42 -0.33 7.78
CA PRO A 134 4.03 -0.33 7.34
C PRO A 134 3.33 0.96 7.75
N ARG A 135 2.75 1.67 6.79
CA ARG A 135 2.10 2.97 7.04
C ARG A 135 0.58 2.93 6.91
N SER A 136 0.06 1.94 6.19
CA SER A 136 -1.35 1.84 5.87
C SER A 136 -1.76 0.41 5.57
N LEU A 137 -2.97 0.03 5.98
CA LEU A 137 -3.62 -1.21 5.59
C LEU A 137 -4.75 -0.92 4.62
N ALA A 138 -4.77 -1.69 3.56
CA ALA A 138 -5.89 -1.79 2.65
C ALA A 138 -6.35 -3.25 2.56
N GLY A 139 -7.52 -3.47 1.99
CA GLY A 139 -8.08 -4.80 1.88
C GLY A 139 -8.88 -4.98 0.61
N MET A 140 -9.01 -6.24 0.20
CA MET A 140 -9.91 -6.70 -0.84
C MET A 140 -10.88 -7.70 -0.25
N PHE A 141 -12.13 -7.59 -0.61
CA PHE A 141 -13.18 -8.42 -0.03
C PHE A 141 -14.41 -8.47 -0.93
N TRP A 142 -15.23 -9.46 -0.68
CA TRP A 142 -16.58 -9.53 -1.23
C TRP A 142 -17.46 -8.45 -0.60
N GLY A 143 -18.43 -7.99 -1.37
CA GLY A 143 -19.46 -7.08 -0.91
C GLY A 143 -20.64 -7.07 -1.87
N TYR A 144 -21.73 -6.46 -1.41
CA TYR A 144 -22.96 -6.36 -2.20
C TYR A 144 -23.76 -5.11 -1.84
N ARG A 145 -24.55 -4.64 -2.78
CA ARG A 145 -25.56 -3.59 -2.57
C ARG A 145 -26.78 -4.21 -1.88
N ARG A 146 -27.19 -3.64 -0.73
CA ARG A 146 -28.33 -4.15 0.03
C ARG A 146 -29.69 -3.89 -0.61
N ASP A 147 -29.77 -2.86 -1.47
CA ASP A 147 -31.00 -2.43 -2.13
C ASP A 147 -31.28 -3.15 -3.44
N THR A 148 -30.28 -3.70 -4.09
CA THR A 148 -30.41 -4.35 -5.41
C THR A 148 -30.00 -5.81 -5.45
N ALA A 149 -29.15 -6.27 -4.52
CA ALA A 149 -28.78 -7.69 -4.48
C ALA A 149 -30.00 -8.55 -4.11
N PRO A 150 -30.33 -9.56 -4.91
CA PRO A 150 -31.53 -10.38 -4.69
C PRO A 150 -31.43 -11.32 -3.49
N ILE A 151 -30.20 -11.54 -2.98
CA ILE A 151 -29.92 -12.34 -1.79
C ILE A 151 -28.86 -11.69 -0.92
N LYS A 152 -28.83 -12.02 0.36
CA LYS A 152 -27.71 -11.70 1.25
C LYS A 152 -26.63 -12.75 1.07
N LEU A 153 -25.36 -12.32 1.11
CA LEU A 153 -24.22 -13.21 0.98
C LEU A 153 -23.54 -13.40 2.34
N ASP A 154 -23.19 -14.63 2.65
CA ASP A 154 -22.39 -15.02 3.83
C ASP A 154 -21.47 -16.24 3.55
N ARG A 155 -21.46 -16.75 2.31
CA ARG A 155 -20.59 -17.86 1.89
C ARG A 155 -20.39 -17.87 0.37
N ILE A 156 -19.28 -18.41 -0.07
CA ILE A 156 -18.90 -18.50 -1.49
C ILE A 156 -19.93 -19.30 -2.31
N GLU A 157 -20.53 -20.36 -1.74
CA GLU A 157 -21.49 -21.18 -2.46
C GLU A 157 -22.73 -20.39 -2.95
N GLN A 158 -23.10 -19.33 -2.27
CA GLN A 158 -24.22 -18.47 -2.69
C GLN A 158 -23.94 -17.68 -3.98
N LEU A 159 -22.67 -17.52 -4.39
CA LEU A 159 -22.34 -16.90 -5.67
C LEU A 159 -22.94 -17.69 -6.86
N PHE A 160 -23.29 -18.94 -6.64
CA PHE A 160 -23.88 -19.84 -7.65
C PHE A 160 -25.43 -19.87 -7.61
N ASP A 161 -26.06 -19.11 -6.73
CA ASP A 161 -27.52 -19.03 -6.67
C ASP A 161 -28.07 -18.45 -7.99
N PRO A 162 -29.03 -19.09 -8.65
CA PRO A 162 -29.61 -18.61 -9.92
C PRO A 162 -30.23 -17.21 -9.84
N LYS A 163 -30.61 -16.74 -8.63
CA LYS A 163 -31.11 -15.38 -8.43
C LYS A 163 -30.05 -14.32 -8.71
N LEU A 164 -28.76 -14.68 -8.69
CA LEU A 164 -27.65 -13.78 -9.02
C LEU A 164 -27.33 -13.72 -10.52
N LYS A 165 -28.20 -14.23 -11.39
CA LYS A 165 -27.96 -14.17 -12.85
C LYS A 165 -27.67 -12.74 -13.30
N GLY A 166 -26.49 -12.51 -13.90
CA GLY A 166 -26.02 -11.20 -14.35
C GLY A 166 -25.66 -10.21 -13.23
N GLN A 167 -25.62 -10.62 -11.96
CA GLN A 167 -25.48 -9.71 -10.83
C GLN A 167 -24.05 -9.54 -10.30
N ILE A 168 -23.10 -10.34 -10.78
CA ILE A 168 -21.73 -10.32 -10.26
C ILE A 168 -20.83 -9.48 -11.19
N CYS A 169 -20.21 -8.46 -10.63
CA CYS A 169 -19.10 -7.74 -11.25
C CYS A 169 -17.78 -8.45 -10.89
N TRP A 170 -17.20 -9.13 -11.88
CA TRP A 170 -15.97 -9.87 -11.72
C TRP A 170 -14.76 -9.01 -12.08
N PRO A 171 -13.69 -8.92 -11.25
CA PRO A 171 -12.48 -8.20 -11.64
C PRO A 171 -11.74 -8.94 -12.75
N GLY A 172 -11.24 -8.21 -13.74
CA GLY A 172 -10.34 -8.76 -14.75
C GLY A 172 -9.08 -9.38 -14.12
N PRO A 173 -8.42 -10.34 -14.76
CA PRO A 173 -7.38 -11.15 -14.15
C PRO A 173 -6.13 -10.36 -13.76
N SER A 174 -5.83 -9.26 -14.42
CA SER A 174 -4.72 -8.34 -14.06
C SER A 174 -5.05 -7.43 -12.88
N ILE A 175 -6.32 -7.33 -12.53
CA ILE A 175 -6.77 -6.55 -11.38
C ILE A 175 -6.56 -7.38 -10.11
N ASN A 176 -6.16 -6.71 -9.03
CA ASN A 176 -6.10 -7.31 -7.69
C ASN A 176 -5.18 -8.56 -7.57
N SER A 177 -4.16 -8.70 -8.42
CA SER A 177 -3.21 -9.83 -8.40
C SER A 177 -3.90 -11.20 -8.42
N ASN A 178 -5.07 -11.30 -9.04
CA ASN A 178 -5.89 -12.53 -9.12
C ASN A 178 -6.42 -13.04 -7.76
N LEU A 179 -6.55 -12.17 -6.76
CA LEU A 179 -7.04 -12.53 -5.41
C LEU A 179 -8.49 -13.01 -5.40
N GLN A 180 -9.31 -12.61 -6.38
CA GLN A 180 -10.67 -13.12 -6.56
C GLN A 180 -10.71 -14.62 -6.84
N VAL A 181 -9.72 -15.15 -7.57
CA VAL A 181 -9.60 -16.61 -7.79
C VAL A 181 -9.04 -17.31 -6.56
N LEU A 182 -8.11 -16.66 -5.84
CA LEU A 182 -7.62 -17.14 -4.55
C LEU A 182 -8.75 -17.25 -3.52
N SER A 183 -9.67 -16.28 -3.50
CA SER A 183 -10.87 -16.34 -2.65
C SER A 183 -11.68 -17.63 -2.91
N LEU A 184 -11.95 -17.95 -4.16
CA LEU A 184 -12.60 -19.20 -4.52
C LEU A 184 -11.75 -20.44 -4.17
N ALA A 185 -10.43 -20.37 -4.39
CA ALA A 185 -9.53 -21.48 -4.07
C ALA A 185 -9.54 -21.80 -2.57
N LEU A 186 -9.45 -20.79 -1.71
CA LEU A 186 -9.47 -20.96 -0.25
C LEU A 186 -10.77 -21.60 0.25
N SER A 187 -11.93 -21.28 -0.35
CA SER A 187 -13.21 -21.90 0.01
C SER A 187 -13.27 -23.39 -0.36
N ALA A 188 -12.52 -23.78 -1.38
CA ALA A 188 -12.45 -25.16 -1.89
C ALA A 188 -11.19 -25.94 -1.44
N GLY A 189 -10.50 -25.43 -0.40
CA GLY A 189 -9.31 -26.11 0.17
C GLY A 189 -8.01 -25.88 -0.60
N GLY A 190 -7.97 -24.95 -1.57
CA GLY A 190 -6.77 -24.51 -2.26
C GLY A 190 -6.00 -23.43 -1.50
N ASN A 191 -4.97 -22.92 -2.13
CA ASN A 191 -4.11 -21.81 -1.64
C ASN A 191 -3.34 -21.21 -2.82
N GLU A 192 -2.39 -20.30 -2.56
CA GLU A 192 -1.57 -19.66 -3.60
C GLU A 192 -0.73 -20.64 -4.43
N GLN A 193 -0.27 -21.75 -3.83
CA GLN A 193 0.49 -22.79 -4.52
C GLN A 193 -0.43 -23.73 -5.31
N ASN A 194 -1.71 -23.81 -4.93
CA ASN A 194 -2.72 -24.64 -5.58
C ASN A 194 -4.00 -23.84 -5.82
N MET A 195 -4.02 -23.07 -6.90
CA MET A 195 -5.16 -22.27 -7.34
C MET A 195 -6.21 -23.07 -8.13
N GLU A 196 -5.95 -24.34 -8.46
CA GLU A 196 -6.81 -25.14 -9.32
C GLU A 196 -8.26 -25.27 -8.81
N PRO A 197 -8.52 -25.50 -7.51
CA PRO A 197 -9.90 -25.52 -7.00
C PRO A 197 -10.65 -24.20 -7.27
N GLY A 198 -9.97 -23.07 -7.18
CA GLY A 198 -10.53 -21.75 -7.48
C GLY A 198 -10.87 -21.57 -8.96
N TRP A 199 -10.01 -22.04 -9.86
CA TRP A 199 -10.28 -22.02 -11.30
C TRP A 199 -11.48 -22.89 -11.69
N GLN A 200 -11.64 -24.06 -11.07
CA GLN A 200 -12.81 -24.90 -11.30
C GLN A 200 -14.11 -24.22 -10.84
N LEU A 201 -14.09 -23.58 -9.67
CA LEU A 201 -15.22 -22.79 -9.20
C LEU A 201 -15.50 -21.59 -10.12
N LEU A 202 -14.47 -20.89 -10.61
CA LEU A 202 -14.67 -19.78 -11.55
C LEU A 202 -15.29 -20.25 -12.88
N LYS A 203 -14.86 -21.38 -13.43
CA LYS A 203 -15.51 -21.98 -14.62
C LYS A 203 -16.99 -22.30 -14.38
N ARG A 204 -17.30 -22.86 -13.21
CA ARG A 204 -18.69 -23.12 -12.81
C ARG A 204 -19.48 -21.81 -12.70
N LEU A 205 -18.88 -20.75 -12.10
CA LEU A 205 -19.50 -19.44 -11.96
C LEU A 205 -19.76 -18.77 -13.32
N ALA A 206 -18.79 -18.80 -14.23
CA ALA A 206 -18.95 -18.29 -15.58
C ALA A 206 -20.11 -18.99 -16.32
N LYS A 207 -20.16 -20.33 -16.26
CA LYS A 207 -21.25 -21.10 -16.88
C LYS A 207 -22.63 -20.89 -16.27
N SER A 208 -22.73 -20.42 -15.01
CA SER A 208 -24.03 -20.13 -14.39
C SER A 208 -24.72 -18.90 -14.95
N GLY A 209 -23.97 -18.03 -15.67
CA GLY A 209 -24.46 -16.75 -16.15
C GLY A 209 -24.63 -15.70 -15.05
N ASN A 210 -24.06 -15.93 -13.86
CA ASN A 210 -24.15 -14.99 -12.74
C ASN A 210 -23.15 -13.82 -12.88
N ILE A 211 -22.06 -13.98 -13.65
CA ILE A 211 -21.15 -12.89 -14.00
C ILE A 211 -21.85 -12.02 -15.06
N GLY A 212 -22.24 -10.81 -14.67
CA GLY A 212 -22.87 -9.84 -15.57
C GLY A 212 -21.87 -8.89 -16.22
N ARG A 213 -20.73 -8.69 -15.56
CA ARG A 213 -19.68 -7.80 -16.04
C ARG A 213 -18.29 -8.25 -15.62
N VAL A 214 -17.34 -8.17 -16.54
CA VAL A 214 -15.90 -8.20 -16.22
C VAL A 214 -15.40 -6.76 -16.20
N ALA A 215 -14.96 -6.27 -15.05
CA ALA A 215 -14.45 -4.92 -14.88
C ALA A 215 -12.93 -4.90 -14.96
N HIS A 216 -12.37 -4.04 -15.80
CA HIS A 216 -10.93 -3.89 -16.02
C HIS A 216 -10.34 -2.67 -15.32
N THR A 217 -11.19 -1.80 -14.76
CA THR A 217 -10.79 -0.59 -14.03
C THR A 217 -11.67 -0.37 -12.79
N GLU A 218 -11.20 0.45 -11.86
CA GLU A 218 -12.00 0.89 -10.72
C GLU A 218 -13.25 1.67 -11.17
N THR A 219 -13.14 2.42 -12.25
CA THR A 219 -14.25 3.16 -12.83
C THR A 219 -15.32 2.22 -13.37
N ASP A 220 -14.93 1.12 -14.03
CA ASP A 220 -15.88 0.10 -14.49
C ASP A 220 -16.66 -0.50 -13.34
N PHE A 221 -15.96 -0.87 -12.24
CA PHE A 221 -16.59 -1.39 -11.04
C PHE A 221 -17.57 -0.37 -10.42
N ILE A 222 -17.10 0.88 -10.19
CA ILE A 222 -17.93 1.93 -9.59
C ILE A 222 -19.18 2.18 -10.46
N ASN A 223 -19.04 2.29 -11.76
CA ASN A 223 -20.15 2.51 -12.69
C ASN A 223 -21.14 1.35 -12.65
N SER A 224 -20.66 0.11 -12.75
CA SER A 224 -21.51 -1.08 -12.74
C SER A 224 -22.35 -1.18 -11.46
N MET A 225 -21.70 -0.91 -10.30
CA MET A 225 -22.39 -0.85 -9.01
C MET A 225 -23.38 0.33 -8.94
N SER A 226 -23.00 1.53 -9.41
CA SER A 226 -23.82 2.74 -9.28
C SER A 226 -25.05 2.71 -10.15
N THR A 227 -24.96 2.12 -11.32
CA THR A 227 -26.10 2.00 -12.27
C THR A 227 -26.99 0.78 -12.01
N SER A 228 -26.65 -0.04 -11.00
CA SER A 228 -27.33 -1.32 -10.72
C SER A 228 -27.24 -2.35 -11.86
N GLU A 229 -26.24 -2.23 -12.72
CA GLU A 229 -25.91 -3.25 -13.71
C GLU A 229 -25.54 -4.56 -13.00
N THR A 230 -24.76 -4.43 -11.90
CA THR A 230 -24.43 -5.53 -11.00
C THR A 230 -24.65 -5.12 -9.56
N SER A 231 -24.72 -6.09 -8.65
CA SER A 231 -24.97 -5.83 -7.24
C SER A 231 -24.00 -6.55 -6.28
N VAL A 232 -23.14 -7.44 -6.77
CA VAL A 232 -22.18 -8.24 -6.01
C VAL A 232 -20.81 -8.10 -6.64
N ALA A 233 -19.75 -7.97 -5.85
CA ALA A 233 -18.38 -7.99 -6.36
C ALA A 233 -17.35 -8.38 -5.29
N PHE A 234 -16.18 -8.84 -5.78
CA PHE A 234 -14.92 -8.84 -5.02
C PHE A 234 -14.07 -7.65 -5.49
N TRP A 235 -13.76 -6.72 -4.59
CA TRP A 235 -12.99 -5.54 -4.99
C TRP A 235 -12.18 -4.96 -3.83
N ASN A 236 -11.24 -4.06 -4.14
CA ASN A 236 -10.46 -3.37 -3.13
C ASN A 236 -11.28 -2.29 -2.40
N MET A 237 -10.77 -1.88 -1.26
CA MET A 237 -11.46 -1.02 -0.29
C MET A 237 -11.80 0.37 -0.83
N ALA A 238 -10.92 1.00 -1.63
CA ALA A 238 -11.12 2.39 -2.04
C ALA A 238 -12.34 2.58 -2.97
N PRO A 239 -12.54 1.80 -4.05
CA PRO A 239 -13.78 1.82 -4.82
C PRO A 239 -15.04 1.43 -4.02
N TRP A 240 -14.95 0.43 -3.13
CA TRP A 240 -16.07 0.11 -2.23
C TRP A 240 -16.45 1.28 -1.34
N LYS A 241 -15.46 2.00 -0.77
CA LYS A 241 -15.72 3.23 0.00
C LYS A 241 -16.43 4.27 -0.85
N LYS A 242 -16.03 4.43 -2.14
CA LYS A 242 -16.69 5.39 -3.05
C LYS A 242 -18.15 4.99 -3.31
N VAL A 243 -18.42 3.73 -3.58
CA VAL A 243 -19.80 3.24 -3.76
C VAL A 243 -20.61 3.42 -2.48
N ALA A 244 -20.00 3.12 -1.32
CA ALA A 244 -20.66 3.24 0.00
C ALA A 244 -20.95 4.68 0.43
N SER A 245 -20.34 5.70 -0.21
CA SER A 245 -20.69 7.10 0.08
C SER A 245 -22.10 7.48 -0.37
N ASP A 246 -22.59 6.82 -1.41
CA ASP A 246 -23.83 7.19 -2.08
C ASP A 246 -24.90 6.08 -2.02
N LEU A 247 -24.48 4.83 -1.79
CA LEU A 247 -25.33 3.64 -1.89
C LEU A 247 -25.20 2.73 -0.67
N PRO A 248 -26.28 1.99 -0.32
CA PRO A 248 -26.23 1.07 0.81
C PRO A 248 -25.49 -0.21 0.46
N VAL A 249 -24.22 -0.32 0.85
CA VAL A 249 -23.43 -1.54 0.67
C VAL A 249 -23.22 -2.30 1.96
N THR A 250 -22.99 -3.60 1.84
CA THR A 250 -22.42 -4.47 2.87
C THR A 250 -21.11 -5.04 2.32
N VAL A 251 -20.01 -4.86 3.07
CA VAL A 251 -18.74 -5.52 2.76
C VAL A 251 -18.55 -6.70 3.71
N LEU A 252 -18.07 -7.81 3.17
CA LEU A 252 -17.98 -9.09 3.86
C LEU A 252 -16.56 -9.27 4.38
N THR A 253 -16.29 -8.71 5.55
CA THR A 253 -14.97 -8.73 6.18
C THR A 253 -14.94 -9.52 7.49
N ARG A 254 -16.09 -9.91 8.02
CA ARG A 254 -16.24 -10.71 9.26
C ARG A 254 -17.26 -11.82 9.05
N VAL A 255 -16.97 -12.71 8.11
CA VAL A 255 -17.81 -13.88 7.83
C VAL A 255 -17.17 -15.09 8.53
N PRO A 256 -17.81 -15.63 9.58
CA PRO A 256 -17.24 -16.74 10.33
C PRO A 256 -17.22 -18.02 9.52
N ASN A 257 -16.19 -18.83 9.71
CA ASN A 257 -16.03 -20.18 9.09
C ASN A 257 -16.00 -20.21 7.56
N GLU A 258 -15.85 -19.06 6.88
CA GLU A 258 -15.80 -18.98 5.41
C GLU A 258 -14.45 -18.40 4.95
N LYS A 259 -13.53 -19.30 4.61
CA LYS A 259 -12.17 -18.93 4.21
C LYS A 259 -12.12 -18.06 2.95
N GLY A 260 -13.01 -18.28 2.02
CA GLY A 260 -13.09 -17.52 0.77
C GLY A 260 -13.62 -16.10 0.93
N MET A 261 -14.30 -15.80 2.04
CA MET A 261 -14.83 -14.47 2.34
C MET A 261 -14.01 -13.71 3.40
N LYS A 262 -12.80 -14.17 3.70
CA LYS A 262 -11.89 -13.39 4.52
C LYS A 262 -11.53 -12.05 3.86
N ALA A 263 -11.23 -11.04 4.66
CA ALA A 263 -10.64 -9.81 4.15
C ALA A 263 -9.17 -10.08 3.77
N PHE A 264 -8.85 -9.93 2.50
CA PHE A 264 -7.49 -10.08 1.98
C PHE A 264 -6.75 -8.78 2.24
N LEU A 265 -5.84 -8.79 3.23
CA LEU A 265 -5.12 -7.59 3.65
C LEU A 265 -3.79 -7.46 2.93
N TYR A 266 -3.45 -6.24 2.59
CA TYR A 266 -2.12 -5.86 2.15
C TYR A 266 -1.74 -4.52 2.76
N GLN A 267 -0.44 -4.32 2.96
CA GLN A 267 0.05 -3.06 3.47
C GLN A 267 0.79 -2.28 2.39
N ASP A 268 0.64 -0.98 2.48
CA ASP A 268 1.55 -0.01 1.90
C ASP A 268 2.59 0.38 2.96
N SER A 269 3.84 0.39 2.56
CA SER A 269 4.97 0.56 3.47
C SER A 269 5.95 1.59 2.93
N TRP A 270 6.65 2.25 3.83
CA TRP A 270 7.91 2.88 3.53
C TRP A 270 9.04 1.87 3.61
N VAL A 271 10.02 2.02 2.73
CA VAL A 271 11.33 1.39 2.84
C VAL A 271 12.42 2.44 2.72
N ILE A 272 13.54 2.20 3.38
CA ILE A 272 14.76 3.03 3.30
C ILE A 272 15.74 2.31 2.39
N LEU A 273 16.34 3.03 1.43
CA LEU A 273 17.39 2.44 0.61
C LEU A 273 18.70 2.31 1.38
N GLY A 274 19.31 1.12 1.31
CA GLY A 274 20.54 0.78 2.03
C GLY A 274 21.74 1.65 1.68
N SER A 275 21.73 2.26 0.51
CA SER A 275 22.76 3.20 0.04
C SER A 275 22.46 4.68 0.34
N SER A 276 21.32 5.00 0.96
CA SER A 276 21.03 6.38 1.38
C SER A 276 22.11 6.91 2.34
N PRO A 277 22.64 8.11 2.12
CA PRO A 277 23.54 8.76 3.07
C PRO A 277 22.79 9.40 4.27
N ARG A 278 21.45 9.45 4.22
CA ARG A 278 20.57 10.12 5.20
C ARG A 278 19.68 9.13 5.97
N LYS A 279 20.24 7.95 6.28
CA LYS A 279 19.49 6.86 6.94
C LYS A 279 18.92 7.26 8.29
N LYS A 280 19.67 8.02 9.09
CA LYS A 280 19.25 8.46 10.41
C LYS A 280 18.02 9.36 10.32
N GLU A 281 18.09 10.39 9.48
CA GLU A 281 17.00 11.32 9.27
C GLU A 281 15.77 10.62 8.66
N ALA A 282 16.00 9.65 7.78
CA ALA A 282 14.95 8.80 7.23
C ALA A 282 14.25 7.98 8.32
N MET A 283 15.00 7.34 9.22
CA MET A 283 14.46 6.56 10.35
C MET A 283 13.68 7.45 11.32
N GLU A 284 14.21 8.64 11.65
CA GLU A 284 13.54 9.62 12.52
C GLU A 284 12.19 10.06 11.91
N PHE A 285 12.19 10.40 10.62
CA PHE A 285 10.96 10.76 9.91
C PHE A 285 9.96 9.60 9.86
N LEU A 286 10.40 8.38 9.55
CA LEU A 286 9.47 7.25 9.46
C LEU A 286 8.93 6.84 10.82
N ASN A 287 9.74 6.96 11.90
CA ASN A 287 9.23 6.79 13.26
C ASN A 287 8.15 7.83 13.59
N PHE A 288 8.37 9.09 13.22
CA PHE A 288 7.37 10.15 13.37
C PHE A 288 6.11 9.86 12.54
N PHE A 289 6.27 9.40 11.29
CA PHE A 289 5.18 9.10 10.36
C PHE A 289 4.23 8.02 10.90
N VAL A 290 4.79 6.95 11.48
CA VAL A 290 4.00 5.85 12.03
C VAL A 290 3.71 5.98 13.52
N SER A 291 3.93 7.15 14.12
CA SER A 291 3.42 7.42 15.47
C SER A 291 1.89 7.32 15.49
N PRO A 292 1.27 6.99 16.63
CA PRO A 292 -0.18 6.78 16.69
C PRO A 292 -0.99 7.92 16.09
N GLU A 293 -0.65 9.17 16.40
CA GLU A 293 -1.35 10.36 15.91
C GLU A 293 -1.19 10.55 14.40
N ASN A 294 0.05 10.51 13.89
CA ASN A 294 0.32 10.75 12.47
C ASN A 294 -0.19 9.60 11.60
N ASN A 295 -0.07 8.37 12.06
CA ASN A 295 -0.60 7.21 11.36
C ASN A 295 -2.14 7.25 11.30
N GLU A 296 -2.81 7.74 12.36
CA GLU A 296 -4.25 7.99 12.34
C GLU A 296 -4.62 9.08 11.33
N ILE A 297 -3.94 10.24 11.36
CA ILE A 297 -4.21 11.36 10.44
C ILE A 297 -4.05 10.92 9.00
N PHE A 298 -2.91 10.29 8.66
CA PHE A 298 -2.63 9.78 7.32
C PHE A 298 -3.75 8.87 6.81
N ASN A 299 -4.12 7.87 7.59
CA ASN A 299 -5.09 6.86 7.17
C ASN A 299 -6.53 7.39 7.16
N ARG A 300 -6.89 8.31 8.06
CA ARG A 300 -8.20 8.96 8.07
C ARG A 300 -8.42 9.76 6.78
N THR A 301 -7.44 10.53 6.34
CA THR A 301 -7.48 11.29 5.08
C THR A 301 -7.75 10.36 3.89
N LEU A 302 -7.12 9.19 3.86
CA LEU A 302 -7.27 8.22 2.80
C LEU A 302 -8.51 7.31 2.95
N GLY A 303 -9.04 7.18 4.16
CA GLY A 303 -10.06 6.19 4.49
C GLY A 303 -9.54 4.76 4.50
N GLN A 304 -8.24 4.60 4.76
CA GLN A 304 -7.56 3.32 4.97
C GLN A 304 -7.43 3.03 6.47
N ALA A 305 -7.03 1.81 6.83
CA ALA A 305 -6.82 1.46 8.23
C ALA A 305 -5.36 1.76 8.63
N PRO A 306 -5.17 2.35 9.82
CA PRO A 306 -3.83 2.55 10.35
C PRO A 306 -3.15 1.21 10.67
N THR A 307 -1.84 1.18 10.53
CA THR A 307 -1.02 0.01 10.91
C THR A 307 -0.61 0.03 12.37
N ASN A 308 -0.47 1.21 12.96
CA ASN A 308 -0.16 1.33 14.38
C ASN A 308 -1.40 0.97 15.21
N SER A 309 -1.30 -0.03 16.07
CA SER A 309 -2.41 -0.57 16.87
C SER A 309 -3.00 0.42 17.89
N LYS A 310 -2.27 1.49 18.21
CA LYS A 310 -2.73 2.58 19.08
C LYS A 310 -3.48 3.68 18.33
N SER A 311 -3.45 3.67 17.00
CA SER A 311 -4.22 4.59 16.15
C SER A 311 -5.67 4.14 16.01
N LYS A 312 -6.58 5.09 15.82
CA LYS A 312 -8.01 4.79 15.64
C LYS A 312 -8.39 4.71 14.18
N ALA A 313 -8.95 3.59 13.77
CA ALA A 313 -9.61 3.49 12.46
C ALA A 313 -10.96 4.22 12.49
N THR A 314 -11.26 4.97 11.44
CA THR A 314 -12.51 5.75 11.34
C THR A 314 -13.26 5.42 10.04
N GLY A 315 -14.57 5.68 10.02
CA GLY A 315 -15.39 5.52 8.83
C GLY A 315 -15.31 4.11 8.23
N PHE A 316 -15.12 4.03 6.93
CA PHE A 316 -15.09 2.77 6.17
C PHE A 316 -13.91 1.85 6.56
N ALA A 317 -12.80 2.42 7.05
CA ALA A 317 -11.64 1.68 7.50
C ALA A 317 -11.92 0.72 8.67
N ARG A 318 -12.98 0.95 9.46
CA ARG A 318 -13.40 0.04 10.53
C ARG A 318 -13.72 -1.37 10.04
N ASN A 319 -14.07 -1.53 8.77
CA ASN A 319 -14.35 -2.84 8.20
C ASN A 319 -13.14 -3.78 8.20
N ILE A 320 -11.91 -3.25 8.22
CA ILE A 320 -10.66 -4.03 8.23
C ILE A 320 -9.76 -3.71 9.44
N ALA A 321 -10.24 -2.94 10.39
CA ALA A 321 -9.56 -2.71 11.66
C ALA A 321 -9.91 -3.85 12.62
N PHE A 322 -9.14 -4.91 12.55
CA PHE A 322 -9.32 -6.12 13.36
C PHE A 322 -8.52 -6.06 14.65
N THR A 323 -9.07 -6.64 15.72
CA THR A 323 -8.25 -7.03 16.87
C THR A 323 -7.30 -8.18 16.46
N PRO A 324 -6.28 -8.51 17.26
CA PRO A 324 -5.42 -9.67 16.96
C PRO A 324 -6.18 -10.98 16.81
N GLU A 325 -7.25 -11.18 17.59
CA GLU A 325 -8.12 -12.36 17.55
C GLU A 325 -8.98 -12.36 16.30
N GLU A 326 -9.63 -11.24 15.99
CA GLU A 326 -10.39 -11.06 14.76
C GLU A 326 -9.53 -11.25 13.51
N ALA A 327 -8.29 -10.76 13.53
CA ALA A 327 -7.38 -10.88 12.39
C ALA A 327 -7.04 -12.34 12.06
N LYS A 328 -6.90 -13.21 13.06
CA LYS A 328 -6.69 -14.66 12.87
C LYS A 328 -7.89 -15.31 12.19
N GLU A 329 -9.09 -14.91 12.56
CA GLU A 329 -10.33 -15.49 12.05
C GLU A 329 -10.73 -14.90 10.70
N TYR A 330 -10.70 -13.57 10.55
CA TYR A 330 -11.33 -12.86 9.43
C TYR A 330 -10.35 -12.27 8.41
N ALA A 331 -9.08 -12.13 8.75
CA ALA A 331 -8.10 -11.63 7.81
C ALA A 331 -7.32 -12.75 7.10
N TYR A 332 -6.85 -12.43 5.91
CA TYR A 332 -5.91 -13.25 5.15
C TYR A 332 -4.83 -12.34 4.56
N VAL A 333 -3.58 -12.67 4.76
CA VAL A 333 -2.45 -11.95 4.13
C VAL A 333 -1.91 -12.83 3.02
N PRO A 334 -2.16 -12.51 1.74
CA PRO A 334 -1.75 -13.33 0.61
C PRO A 334 -0.22 -13.40 0.47
N ASP A 335 0.28 -14.55 0.00
CA ASP A 335 1.67 -14.66 -0.47
C ASP A 335 1.80 -14.04 -1.87
N PHE A 336 2.02 -12.74 -1.89
CA PHE A 336 2.18 -11.99 -3.13
C PHE A 336 3.45 -12.40 -3.92
N ALA A 337 4.45 -13.00 -3.27
CA ALA A 337 5.64 -13.48 -3.97
C ALA A 337 5.31 -14.69 -4.86
N VAL A 338 4.39 -15.54 -4.41
CA VAL A 338 3.86 -16.66 -5.21
C VAL A 338 2.91 -16.15 -6.30
N LEU A 339 1.93 -15.31 -5.92
CA LEU A 339 0.91 -14.81 -6.85
C LEU A 339 1.49 -14.02 -8.02
N SER A 340 2.51 -13.18 -7.77
CA SER A 340 3.14 -12.39 -8.83
C SER A 340 3.80 -13.23 -9.91
N LYS A 341 4.39 -14.37 -9.53
CA LYS A 341 5.01 -15.32 -10.49
C LYS A 341 3.98 -16.02 -11.39
N GLN A 342 2.74 -16.11 -10.94
CA GLN A 342 1.65 -16.80 -11.65
C GLN A 342 0.77 -15.83 -12.45
N LEU A 343 0.95 -14.52 -12.32
CA LEU A 343 0.00 -13.54 -12.86
C LEU A 343 -0.17 -13.64 -14.37
N ASP A 344 0.93 -13.66 -15.13
CA ASP A 344 0.86 -13.76 -16.61
C ASP A 344 0.17 -15.04 -17.09
N ALA A 345 0.47 -16.18 -16.43
CA ALA A 345 -0.19 -17.44 -16.73
C ALA A 345 -1.69 -17.39 -16.39
N SER A 346 -2.04 -16.74 -15.29
CA SER A 346 -3.43 -16.54 -14.86
C SER A 346 -4.21 -15.66 -15.83
N VAL A 347 -3.61 -14.60 -16.36
CA VAL A 347 -4.24 -13.73 -17.37
C VAL A 347 -4.55 -14.55 -18.63
N LYS A 348 -3.57 -15.26 -19.17
CA LYS A 348 -3.76 -16.13 -20.36
C LYS A 348 -4.83 -17.19 -20.14
N ARG A 349 -4.83 -17.81 -18.94
CA ARG A 349 -5.81 -18.83 -18.58
C ARG A 349 -7.24 -18.27 -18.51
N PHE A 350 -7.40 -17.08 -17.91
CA PHE A 350 -8.69 -16.40 -17.84
C PHE A 350 -9.25 -16.12 -19.25
N GLU A 351 -8.42 -15.57 -20.13
CA GLU A 351 -8.80 -15.29 -21.51
C GLU A 351 -9.19 -16.56 -22.28
N ALA A 352 -8.42 -17.64 -22.12
CA ALA A 352 -8.66 -18.87 -22.85
C ALA A 352 -9.82 -19.72 -22.30
N GLU A 353 -10.02 -19.76 -20.98
CA GLU A 353 -10.89 -20.73 -20.34
C GLU A 353 -12.15 -20.12 -19.70
N ILE A 354 -12.15 -18.80 -19.42
CA ILE A 354 -13.25 -18.13 -18.70
C ILE A 354 -14.03 -17.21 -19.63
N VAL A 355 -13.34 -16.33 -20.38
CA VAL A 355 -14.00 -15.37 -21.29
C VAL A 355 -15.01 -16.07 -22.26
N PRO A 356 -14.70 -17.23 -22.85
CA PRO A 356 -15.67 -17.90 -23.74
C PRO A 356 -16.92 -18.45 -23.04
N LEU A 357 -16.95 -18.42 -21.69
CA LEU A 357 -18.07 -18.98 -20.89
C LEU A 357 -18.99 -17.87 -20.33
N ILE A 358 -18.61 -16.59 -20.44
CA ILE A 358 -19.35 -15.42 -19.98
C ILE A 358 -20.12 -14.77 -21.20
#